data_6cbef4f93f4a3b454b9379c5e0d9d664
#
_entry.id   6cbef4f93f4a3b454b9379c5e0d9d664
#
_cell.length_a   1.000
_cell.length_b   1.000
_cell.length_c   1.000
_cell.angle_alpha   90.00
_cell.angle_beta   90.00
_cell.angle_gamma   90.00
#
_symmetry.space_group_name_H-M   'P 1'
#
loop_
_entity.id
_entity.type
_entity.pdbx_description
1 polymer ?
#
loop_
_entity_poly.entity_id
_entity_poly.type
_entity_poly.pdbx_seq_one_letter_code
_entity_poly.pdbx_strand_id
1 'polypeptide(L)'
;MKDLSPDFQDLIESFTSHGVEFIIVGAYALAFLGHTRYTEDIDLWIRRSEENAARVRAALADFGIQIDDSAAEQLKQDRMLLQFGVKPQRVDILTFLDGCDFDTAVARS
;
A
#
# COMPACT_ATOMS: atom_id res chain seq x y z
N MET A 1 -7.08 -2.16 -12.90
CA MET A 1 -5.88 -1.63 -13.54
C MET A 1 -5.22 -2.71 -14.37
N LYS A 2 -5.06 -2.43 -15.65
CA LYS A 2 -4.58 -3.44 -16.61
C LYS A 2 -3.11 -3.82 -16.40
N ASP A 3 -2.34 -2.90 -15.82
CA ASP A 3 -0.90 -3.06 -15.75
C ASP A 3 -0.41 -3.71 -14.45
N LEU A 4 -1.34 -4.06 -13.55
CA LEU A 4 -0.99 -4.74 -12.32
C LEU A 4 -1.05 -6.25 -12.52
N SER A 5 -0.11 -6.95 -11.90
CA SER A 5 -0.14 -8.40 -11.90
C SER A 5 -1.37 -8.91 -11.15
N PRO A 6 -1.81 -10.14 -11.42
CA PRO A 6 -2.91 -10.73 -10.66
C PRO A 6 -2.67 -10.73 -9.16
N ASP A 7 -1.43 -10.92 -8.71
CA ASP A 7 -1.12 -10.90 -7.29
C ASP A 7 -1.33 -9.53 -6.67
N PHE A 8 -0.96 -8.47 -7.40
CA PHE A 8 -1.21 -7.10 -6.92
C PHE A 8 -2.69 -6.79 -6.91
N GLN A 9 -3.43 -7.29 -7.88
CA GLN A 9 -4.89 -7.12 -7.89
C GLN A 9 -5.52 -7.79 -6.67
N ASP A 10 -5.07 -8.99 -6.33
CA ASP A 10 -5.56 -9.70 -5.15
C ASP A 10 -5.23 -8.94 -3.86
N LEU A 11 -4.04 -8.36 -3.80
CA LEU A 11 -3.64 -7.55 -2.64
C LEU A 11 -4.54 -6.33 -2.48
N ILE A 12 -4.81 -5.63 -3.58
CA ILE A 12 -5.67 -4.45 -3.56
C ILE A 12 -7.09 -4.85 -3.16
N GLU A 13 -7.58 -5.97 -3.65
CA GLU A 13 -8.89 -6.48 -3.26
C GLU A 13 -8.94 -6.79 -1.78
N SER A 14 -7.89 -7.41 -1.24
CA SER A 14 -7.81 -7.72 0.18
C SER A 14 -7.83 -6.44 1.02
N PHE A 15 -7.04 -5.44 0.62
CA PHE A 15 -7.03 -4.15 1.30
C PHE A 15 -8.41 -3.50 1.26
N THR A 16 -9.05 -3.52 0.13
CA THR A 16 -10.39 -2.94 -0.03
C THR A 16 -11.42 -3.69 0.81
N SER A 17 -11.38 -5.01 0.80
CA SER A 17 -12.31 -5.84 1.57
C SER A 17 -12.19 -5.62 3.06
N HIS A 18 -10.99 -5.34 3.54
CA HIS A 18 -10.75 -5.09 4.96
C HIS A 18 -10.97 -3.64 5.37
N GLY A 19 -11.36 -2.79 4.42
CA GLY A 19 -11.63 -1.39 4.72
C GLY A 19 -10.39 -0.57 4.97
N VAL A 20 -9.25 -0.99 4.42
CA VAL A 20 -8.00 -0.23 4.56
C VAL A 20 -8.10 1.07 3.80
N GLU A 21 -7.66 2.15 4.42
CA GLU A 21 -7.54 3.45 3.74
C GLU A 21 -6.14 3.54 3.16
N PHE A 22 -6.04 3.57 1.82
CA PHE A 22 -4.75 3.57 1.14
C PHE A 22 -4.84 4.25 -0.23
N ILE A 23 -3.68 4.64 -0.73
CA ILE A 23 -3.53 5.22 -2.06
C ILE A 23 -2.39 4.49 -2.77
N ILE A 24 -2.61 4.11 -4.02
CA ILE A 24 -1.57 3.47 -4.82
C ILE A 24 -0.72 4.56 -5.45
N VAL A 25 0.47 4.77 -4.91
CA VAL A 25 1.32 5.89 -5.31
C VAL A 25 2.00 5.63 -6.65
N GLY A 26 2.57 4.44 -6.80
CA GLY A 26 3.34 4.12 -8.00
C GLY A 26 2.50 4.16 -9.27
N ALA A 27 1.31 3.56 -9.23
CA ALA A 27 0.42 3.56 -10.38
C ALA A 27 -0.03 4.97 -10.73
N TYR A 28 -0.27 5.81 -9.73
CA TYR A 28 -0.65 7.19 -9.94
C TYR A 28 0.48 7.98 -10.60
N ALA A 29 1.70 7.79 -10.12
CA ALA A 29 2.86 8.47 -10.68
C ALA A 29 3.10 8.08 -12.13
N LEU A 30 2.95 6.79 -12.44
CA LEU A 30 3.11 6.31 -13.80
C LEU A 30 2.08 6.90 -14.74
N ALA A 31 0.84 6.97 -14.29
CA ALA A 31 -0.24 7.58 -15.07
C ALA A 31 0.04 9.05 -15.33
N PHE A 32 0.51 9.76 -14.32
CA PHE A 32 0.83 11.18 -14.43
C PHE A 32 1.95 11.43 -15.43
N LEU A 33 2.96 10.56 -15.46
CA LEU A 33 4.08 10.67 -16.36
C LEU A 33 3.80 10.14 -17.77
N GLY A 34 2.64 9.55 -17.98
CA GLY A 34 2.27 9.01 -19.27
C GLY A 34 2.88 7.67 -19.58
N HIS A 35 3.46 7.02 -18.64
CA HIS A 35 4.04 5.68 -18.83
C HIS A 35 2.98 4.62 -18.64
N THR A 36 3.01 3.60 -19.49
CA THR A 36 2.10 2.45 -19.41
C THR A 36 2.89 1.19 -19.14
N ARG A 37 3.93 1.30 -18.39
CA ARG A 37 4.85 0.23 -18.15
C ARG A 37 4.33 -0.74 -17.09
N TYR A 38 4.51 -2.03 -17.32
CA TYR A 38 4.23 -3.06 -16.35
C TYR A 38 5.17 -2.87 -15.15
N THR A 39 4.64 -2.92 -13.94
CA THR A 39 5.46 -2.73 -12.74
C THR A 39 5.56 -3.99 -11.92
N GLU A 40 6.75 -4.25 -11.39
CA GLU A 40 7.00 -5.36 -10.49
C GLU A 40 6.87 -4.94 -9.04
N ASP A 41 6.85 -3.63 -8.77
CA ASP A 41 6.74 -3.07 -7.43
C ASP A 41 5.46 -2.26 -7.32
N ILE A 42 4.81 -2.35 -6.19
CA ILE A 42 3.64 -1.54 -5.89
C ILE A 42 3.89 -0.78 -4.60
N ASP A 43 3.61 0.52 -4.62
CA ASP A 43 3.75 1.39 -3.46
C ASP A 43 2.37 1.76 -2.93
N LEU A 44 2.08 1.39 -1.70
CA LEU A 44 0.81 1.67 -1.06
C LEU A 44 1.02 2.63 0.10
N TRP A 45 0.44 3.81 -0.01
CA TRP A 45 0.49 4.83 1.04
C TRP A 45 -0.77 4.67 1.89
N ILE A 46 -0.60 4.36 3.18
CA ILE A 46 -1.72 4.07 4.08
C ILE A 46 -1.93 5.23 5.06
N ARG A 47 -3.18 5.38 5.50
CA ARG A 47 -3.48 6.31 6.59
C ARG A 47 -2.83 5.80 7.87
N ARG A 48 -2.17 6.66 8.60
CA ARG A 48 -1.47 6.33 9.84
C ARG A 48 -2.41 6.46 11.03
N SER A 49 -3.04 5.35 11.39
CA SER A 49 -3.91 5.27 12.57
C SER A 49 -3.89 3.85 13.10
N GLU A 50 -4.26 3.69 14.37
CA GLU A 50 -4.34 2.35 14.97
C GLU A 50 -5.33 1.46 14.25
N GLU A 51 -6.51 2.01 13.95
CA GLU A 51 -7.54 1.25 13.27
C GLU A 51 -7.10 0.79 11.90
N ASN A 52 -6.50 1.71 11.14
CA ASN A 52 -6.07 1.38 9.78
C ASN A 52 -4.91 0.39 9.82
N ALA A 53 -3.99 0.54 10.76
CA ALA A 53 -2.87 -0.39 10.90
C ALA A 53 -3.37 -1.81 11.16
N ALA A 54 -4.38 -1.96 12.01
CA ALA A 54 -4.97 -3.26 12.28
C ALA A 54 -5.61 -3.86 11.04
N ARG A 55 -6.28 -3.03 10.23
CA ARG A 55 -6.88 -3.46 8.98
C ARG A 55 -5.83 -3.88 7.96
N VAL A 56 -4.73 -3.13 7.88
CA VAL A 56 -3.61 -3.48 7.00
C VAL A 56 -3.04 -4.84 7.39
N ARG A 57 -2.82 -5.07 8.69
CA ARG A 57 -2.30 -6.34 9.16
C ARG A 57 -3.21 -7.48 8.78
N ALA A 58 -4.51 -7.31 8.99
CA ALA A 58 -5.49 -8.35 8.65
C ALA A 58 -5.53 -8.61 7.13
N ALA A 59 -5.48 -7.55 6.34
CA ALA A 59 -5.48 -7.68 4.88
C ALA A 59 -4.23 -8.39 4.37
N LEU A 60 -3.08 -8.07 4.95
CA LEU A 60 -1.83 -8.74 4.59
C LEU A 60 -1.88 -10.23 4.94
N ALA A 61 -2.42 -10.55 6.11
CA ALA A 61 -2.55 -11.94 6.54
C ALA A 61 -3.44 -12.73 5.59
N ASP A 62 -4.55 -12.14 5.17
CA ASP A 62 -5.45 -12.76 4.20
C ASP A 62 -4.77 -12.99 2.85
N PHE A 63 -3.89 -12.06 2.48
CA PHE A 63 -3.15 -12.18 1.23
C PHE A 63 -2.02 -13.22 1.33
N GLY A 64 -1.61 -13.57 2.56
CA GLY A 64 -0.56 -14.55 2.78
C GLY A 64 0.71 -13.98 3.39
N ILE A 65 0.70 -12.71 3.79
CA ILE A 65 1.86 -12.07 4.41
C ILE A 65 1.60 -11.91 5.89
N GLN A 66 2.35 -12.67 6.70
CA GLN A 66 2.27 -12.57 8.16
C GLN A 66 3.33 -11.60 8.64
N ILE A 67 2.91 -10.59 9.41
CA ILE A 67 3.84 -9.64 10.00
C ILE A 67 3.84 -9.80 11.51
N ASP A 68 4.98 -9.51 12.13
CA ASP A 68 5.10 -9.60 13.58
C ASP A 68 4.58 -8.32 14.25
N ASP A 69 4.57 -8.33 15.58
CA ASP A 69 4.08 -7.18 16.34
C ASP A 69 4.92 -5.94 16.11
N SER A 70 6.21 -6.10 15.89
CA SER A 70 7.11 -4.98 15.63
C SER A 70 6.74 -4.28 14.32
N ALA A 71 6.52 -5.05 13.26
CA ALA A 71 6.11 -4.49 11.98
C ALA A 71 4.73 -3.85 12.08
N ALA A 72 3.82 -4.46 12.81
CA ALA A 72 2.49 -3.91 13.01
C ALA A 72 2.55 -2.55 13.72
N GLU A 73 3.44 -2.42 14.70
CA GLU A 73 3.63 -1.14 15.39
C GLU A 73 4.18 -0.08 14.45
N GLN A 74 5.07 -0.46 13.54
CA GLN A 74 5.65 0.48 12.58
C GLN A 74 4.58 1.06 11.65
N LEU A 75 3.51 0.32 11.39
CA LEU A 75 2.43 0.82 10.54
C LEU A 75 1.68 2.01 11.16
N LYS A 76 1.88 2.27 12.45
CA LYS A 76 1.27 3.40 13.15
C LYS A 76 2.21 4.59 13.28
N GLN A 77 3.47 4.41 12.94
CA GLN A 77 4.49 5.44 13.14
C GLN A 77 4.64 6.30 11.89
N ASP A 78 5.04 7.55 12.11
CA ASP A 78 5.30 8.46 11.01
C ASP A 78 6.60 8.08 10.30
N ARG A 79 6.64 8.36 9.00
CA ARG A 79 7.83 8.25 8.16
C ARG A 79 8.41 6.83 8.12
N MET A 80 7.52 5.85 8.02
CA MET A 80 7.92 4.45 7.93
C MET A 80 7.73 3.91 6.52
N LEU A 81 8.65 3.06 6.11
CA LEU A 81 8.57 2.32 4.86
C LEU A 81 8.79 0.85 5.19
N LEU A 82 7.81 0.02 4.88
CA LEU A 82 7.92 -1.43 5.07
C LEU A 82 7.85 -2.11 3.72
N GLN A 83 8.77 -3.03 3.48
CA GLN A 83 8.84 -3.75 2.23
C GLN A 83 8.52 -5.22 2.46
N PHE A 84 7.63 -5.75 1.64
CA PHE A 84 7.20 -7.14 1.73
C PHE A 84 7.27 -7.80 0.37
N GLY A 85 7.36 -9.13 0.40
CA GLY A 85 7.30 -9.92 -0.81
C GLY A 85 8.66 -10.39 -1.27
N VAL A 86 8.64 -11.23 -2.28
CA VAL A 86 9.81 -11.84 -2.87
C VAL A 86 9.79 -11.51 -4.35
N LYS A 87 10.97 -11.27 -4.92
CA LYS A 87 11.08 -11.03 -6.35
C LYS A 87 10.35 -12.10 -7.15
N PRO A 88 9.73 -11.74 -8.27
CA PRO A 88 9.87 -10.45 -8.94
C PRO A 88 8.92 -9.37 -8.48
N GLN A 89 8.04 -9.67 -7.53
CA GLN A 89 7.01 -8.74 -7.10
C GLN A 89 7.21 -8.32 -5.67
N ARG A 90 7.21 -7.01 -5.45
CA ARG A 90 7.48 -6.42 -4.14
C ARG A 90 6.41 -5.39 -3.80
N VAL A 91 6.03 -5.37 -2.52
CA VAL A 91 5.05 -4.41 -2.01
C VAL A 91 5.74 -3.50 -1.01
N ASP A 92 5.66 -2.20 -1.25
CA ASP A 92 6.16 -1.19 -0.33
C ASP A 92 4.98 -0.49 0.32
N ILE A 93 4.94 -0.49 1.65
CA ILE A 93 3.89 0.18 2.40
C ILE A 93 4.49 1.39 3.09
N LEU A 94 3.93 2.57 2.79
CA LEU A 94 4.42 3.84 3.29
C LEU A 94 3.41 4.44 4.25
N THR A 95 3.90 5.02 5.36
CA THR A 95 3.03 5.77 6.25
C THR A 95 3.10 7.27 6.00
N PHE A 96 3.89 7.70 5.01
CA PHE A 96 4.09 9.10 4.72
C PHE A 96 4.40 9.32 3.24
N LEU A 97 4.22 10.55 2.81
CA LEU A 97 4.69 11.00 1.50
C LEU A 97 5.08 12.46 1.66
N ASP A 98 6.35 12.78 1.40
CA ASP A 98 6.89 14.11 1.64
C ASP A 98 6.10 15.18 0.90
N GLY A 99 5.72 16.23 1.64
CA GLY A 99 4.98 17.33 1.07
C GLY A 99 3.51 17.03 0.81
N CYS A 100 3.02 15.88 1.24
CA CYS A 100 1.64 15.46 1.00
C CYS A 100 0.95 15.07 2.30
N ASP A 101 -0.34 15.41 2.37
CA ASP A 101 -1.21 15.04 3.47
C ASP A 101 -2.20 14.00 2.98
N PHE A 102 -2.39 12.95 3.76
CA PHE A 102 -3.21 11.82 3.33
C PHE A 102 -4.66 12.25 3.07
N ASP A 103 -5.24 13.02 3.98
CA ASP A 103 -6.64 13.46 3.82
C ASP A 103 -6.82 14.31 2.57
N THR A 104 -5.86 15.18 2.28
CA THR A 104 -5.89 15.99 1.08
C THR A 104 -5.78 15.13 -0.17
N ALA A 105 -4.91 14.13 -0.14
CA ALA A 105 -4.71 13.23 -1.28
C ALA A 105 -5.96 12.40 -1.54
N VAL A 106 -6.61 11.89 -0.49
CA VAL A 106 -7.86 11.14 -0.62
C VAL A 106 -8.94 11.99 -1.26
N ALA A 107 -9.03 13.25 -0.85
CA ALA A 107 -10.04 14.17 -1.38
C ALA A 107 -9.87 14.44 -2.87
N ARG A 108 -8.66 14.24 -3.40
CA ARG A 108 -8.35 14.49 -4.81
C ARG A 108 -8.38 13.23 -5.67
N SER A 109 -8.49 12.07 -5.06
CA SER A 109 -8.46 10.82 -5.83
C SER A 109 -9.83 10.40 -6.34
#